data_05e2b928603794d11db14e6ba30a2cc2
#
_entry.id   05e2b928603794d11db14e6ba30a2cc2
#
_cell.length_a   1.000
_cell.length_b   1.000
_cell.length_c   1.000
_cell.angle_alpha   90.00
_cell.angle_beta   90.00
_cell.angle_gamma   90.00
#
_symmetry.space_group_name_H-M   'P 1'
#
loop_
_entity.id
_entity.type
_entity.pdbx_description
1 polymer ?
#
loop_
_entity_poly.entity_id
_entity_poly.type
_entity_poly.pdbx_seq_one_letter_code
_entity_poly.pdbx_strand_id
1 'polypeptide(L)'
;MSLAGYRELQVWSVEDPAGFWRAVWDYFDVIHEGEIEQVLTDDPMPRTRWFTGTRLNYAENILRHETSGDPERPMMMHCAETRPDIAAISWAEVAGQVRKLATRMREMGIEPGDRVVAYMPNIPETFIAMLATTAIGGIWSSAAPEFGAQTVIDRFSQIEPKLVFAVTGYRYGGKDYDRSGELAGILAALPTAERLVLLDYLPGAGRPVFAGETLDWAELFTGPDVARADFAFTRVPSDHPLWVLFSSGTTGLPKPITHGHHGIVVEHLKKASFQLDMHKDSVYFCYSTTGWMVWNTLMAGPMLDGKVVLYDGHPAHPDARLMWRIMAETGVTTFGVSPTFMQMVRGAGIRPGEEFDLSALETILLTGSPATPEILAWTHEAVKRDLYATSQSGGTEVCSGILGGSSLLPAYAGEIQAPALGCDAVAFDEAGQPVVGEVGELVIRQPMPSMPLFLWGDVGFARYTDSYFDVYPGIWRHGDRVRFNERGGSYVLGRSDATLNRFGVRIGSAEIYRTMETFDEIADSLIVCIEEKDGGYYMPLFVQMANGSLSDALKAEIARRLRSERSPRHVPDEIVEVPEIPTTLTGKKMEVPVRRMLLGENPEKVASKDATRNPAALDWFATFAQSRLADA
;
A
#
# COMPACT_ATOMS: atom_id res chain seq x y z
N MET A 1 -11.16 29.03 -15.72
CA MET A 1 -11.76 27.95 -16.52
C MET A 1 -13.04 27.52 -15.81
N SER A 2 -14.17 27.42 -16.48
CA SER A 2 -15.40 26.87 -15.89
C SER A 2 -15.56 25.45 -16.42
N LEU A 3 -15.43 24.45 -15.55
CA LEU A 3 -15.60 23.03 -15.88
C LEU A 3 -17.00 22.60 -15.43
N ALA A 4 -17.72 21.85 -16.27
CA ALA A 4 -19.08 21.42 -15.99
C ALA A 4 -19.18 20.18 -15.10
N GLY A 5 -18.05 19.48 -14.82
CA GLY A 5 -18.01 18.32 -13.94
C GLY A 5 -16.68 17.59 -13.93
N TYR A 6 -16.66 16.45 -13.22
CA TYR A 6 -15.46 15.64 -13.02
C TYR A 6 -14.81 15.16 -14.34
N ARG A 7 -15.61 14.80 -15.35
CA ARG A 7 -15.07 14.29 -16.61
C ARG A 7 -14.27 15.34 -17.36
N GLU A 8 -14.76 16.59 -17.39
CA GLU A 8 -14.01 17.70 -18.01
C GLU A 8 -12.73 18.01 -17.22
N LEU A 9 -12.80 17.91 -15.88
CA LEU A 9 -11.63 18.05 -15.01
C LEU A 9 -10.61 16.94 -15.30
N GLN A 10 -11.06 15.70 -15.48
CA GLN A 10 -10.20 14.56 -15.79
C GLN A 10 -9.53 14.72 -17.16
N VAL A 11 -10.28 15.12 -18.19
CA VAL A 11 -9.74 15.39 -19.52
C VAL A 11 -8.69 16.51 -19.45
N TRP A 12 -9.01 17.64 -18.81
CA TRP A 12 -8.04 18.72 -18.66
C TRP A 12 -6.79 18.28 -17.89
N SER A 13 -6.94 17.47 -16.87
CA SER A 13 -5.81 17.00 -16.04
C SER A 13 -4.80 16.14 -16.83
N VAL A 14 -5.23 15.61 -17.97
CA VAL A 14 -4.42 14.79 -18.88
C VAL A 14 -3.93 15.60 -20.10
N GLU A 15 -4.79 16.45 -20.67
CA GLU A 15 -4.44 17.25 -21.84
C GLU A 15 -3.47 18.41 -21.53
N ASP A 16 -3.53 18.95 -20.30
CA ASP A 16 -2.64 19.99 -19.81
C ASP A 16 -2.10 19.63 -18.41
N PRO A 17 -1.21 18.62 -18.31
CA PRO A 17 -0.70 18.17 -17.03
C PRO A 17 0.06 19.28 -16.28
N ALA A 18 0.78 20.15 -16.96
CA ALA A 18 1.48 21.27 -16.33
C ALA A 18 0.51 22.27 -15.70
N GLY A 19 -0.55 22.65 -16.43
CA GLY A 19 -1.60 23.55 -15.93
C GLY A 19 -2.39 22.93 -14.77
N PHE A 20 -2.73 21.63 -14.88
CA PHE A 20 -3.46 20.93 -13.81
C PHE A 20 -2.64 20.85 -12.52
N TRP A 21 -1.39 20.38 -12.56
CA TRP A 21 -0.58 20.22 -11.37
C TRP A 21 -0.14 21.57 -10.78
N ARG A 22 0.00 22.60 -11.63
CA ARG A 22 0.16 23.97 -11.13
C ARG A 22 -1.07 24.43 -10.36
N ALA A 23 -2.27 24.17 -10.87
CA ALA A 23 -3.51 24.51 -10.17
C ALA A 23 -3.68 23.74 -8.84
N VAL A 24 -3.27 22.46 -8.78
CA VAL A 24 -3.23 21.69 -7.53
C VAL A 24 -2.28 22.34 -6.52
N TRP A 25 -1.07 22.68 -6.96
CA TRP A 25 -0.07 23.35 -6.13
C TRP A 25 -0.59 24.67 -5.54
N ASP A 26 -1.16 25.51 -6.39
CA ASP A 26 -1.67 26.83 -5.97
C ASP A 26 -2.94 26.70 -5.10
N TYR A 27 -3.83 25.75 -5.40
CA TYR A 27 -5.06 25.53 -4.63
C TYR A 27 -4.80 25.12 -3.18
N PHE A 28 -3.78 24.29 -2.95
CA PHE A 28 -3.41 23.86 -1.61
C PHE A 28 -2.36 24.76 -0.95
N ASP A 29 -1.95 25.84 -1.60
CA ASP A 29 -0.96 26.76 -1.08
C ASP A 29 0.29 26.03 -0.58
N VAL A 30 0.92 25.22 -1.45
CA VAL A 30 2.07 24.38 -1.10
C VAL A 30 3.24 25.24 -0.62
N ILE A 31 3.73 25.01 0.60
CA ILE A 31 4.86 25.76 1.17
C ILE A 31 6.13 25.41 0.44
N HIS A 32 6.77 26.40 -0.13
CA HIS A 32 8.03 26.25 -0.86
C HIS A 32 8.90 27.50 -0.80
N GLU A 33 10.13 27.38 -1.27
CA GLU A 33 11.08 28.44 -1.52
C GLU A 33 11.52 28.40 -2.99
N GLY A 34 11.89 29.54 -3.56
CA GLY A 34 12.23 29.66 -4.98
C GLY A 34 11.01 29.82 -5.88
N GLU A 35 11.26 30.06 -7.16
CA GLU A 35 10.22 30.21 -8.18
C GLU A 35 10.11 28.90 -8.99
N ILE A 36 8.92 28.58 -9.44
CA ILE A 36 8.69 27.45 -10.33
C ILE A 36 9.21 27.84 -11.72
N GLU A 37 10.37 27.30 -12.09
CA GLU A 37 10.94 27.48 -13.43
C GLU A 37 10.16 26.68 -14.47
N GLN A 38 9.90 25.40 -14.18
CA GLN A 38 9.05 24.51 -14.97
C GLN A 38 8.21 23.66 -14.03
N VAL A 39 6.91 23.55 -14.29
CA VAL A 39 6.03 22.60 -13.59
C VAL A 39 6.37 21.17 -13.98
N LEU A 40 6.66 20.96 -15.26
CA LEU A 40 6.98 19.68 -15.89
C LEU A 40 8.07 19.92 -16.93
N THR A 41 9.16 19.14 -16.87
CA THR A 41 10.21 19.19 -17.91
C THR A 41 9.82 18.40 -19.15
N ASP A 42 10.45 18.71 -20.29
CA ASP A 42 10.24 18.01 -21.57
C ASP A 42 10.96 16.65 -21.64
N ASP A 43 11.69 16.26 -20.60
CA ASP A 43 12.37 14.97 -20.55
C ASP A 43 11.36 13.82 -20.57
N PRO A 44 11.60 12.75 -21.35
CA PRO A 44 10.71 11.59 -21.35
C PRO A 44 10.81 10.79 -20.04
N MET A 45 9.75 10.05 -19.71
CA MET A 45 9.80 9.06 -18.62
C MET A 45 10.94 8.07 -18.86
N PRO A 46 11.67 7.67 -17.79
CA PRO A 46 11.53 8.03 -16.38
C PRO A 46 12.33 9.27 -15.92
N ARG A 47 12.79 10.12 -16.82
CA ARG A 47 13.69 11.25 -16.49
C ARG A 47 12.95 12.57 -16.25
N THR A 48 11.63 12.58 -16.41
CA THR A 48 10.78 13.75 -16.17
C THR A 48 10.95 14.29 -14.75
N ARG A 49 11.03 15.62 -14.62
CA ARG A 49 11.10 16.32 -13.34
C ARG A 49 9.91 17.26 -13.17
N TRP A 50 9.55 17.48 -11.93
CA TRP A 50 8.40 18.30 -11.56
C TRP A 50 8.83 19.48 -10.70
N PHE A 51 8.20 20.64 -10.89
CA PHE A 51 8.36 21.85 -10.10
C PHE A 51 9.82 22.27 -9.89
N THR A 52 10.59 22.30 -10.98
CA THR A 52 12.01 22.72 -10.94
C THR A 52 12.16 24.16 -10.48
N GLY A 53 13.30 24.52 -9.90
CA GLY A 53 13.56 25.84 -9.31
C GLY A 53 13.04 26.00 -7.88
N THR A 54 12.18 25.11 -7.39
CA THR A 54 11.62 25.18 -6.04
C THR A 54 12.30 24.22 -5.07
N ARG A 55 12.18 24.57 -3.78
CA ARG A 55 12.59 23.74 -2.65
C ARG A 55 11.44 23.68 -1.65
N LEU A 56 11.10 22.49 -1.17
CA LEU A 56 10.07 22.31 -0.14
C LEU A 56 10.44 21.22 0.86
N ASN A 57 9.67 21.13 1.92
CA ASN A 57 9.79 20.05 2.91
C ASN A 57 8.43 19.41 3.15
N TYR A 58 8.38 18.07 3.09
CA TYR A 58 7.16 17.28 3.31
C TYR A 58 6.57 17.50 4.71
N ALA A 59 7.41 17.38 5.76
CA ALA A 59 6.96 17.55 7.14
C ALA A 59 6.49 18.99 7.42
N GLU A 60 7.09 20.02 6.80
CA GLU A 60 6.67 21.40 6.91
C GLU A 60 5.25 21.60 6.36
N ASN A 61 4.93 20.98 5.21
CA ASN A 61 3.60 21.06 4.60
C ASN A 61 2.52 20.36 5.42
N ILE A 62 2.86 19.39 6.27
CA ILE A 62 1.94 18.80 7.24
C ILE A 62 1.84 19.67 8.49
N LEU A 63 2.98 19.95 9.13
CA LEU A 63 3.03 20.60 10.44
C LEU A 63 2.69 22.10 10.39
N ARG A 64 2.48 22.68 9.18
CA ARG A 64 1.94 24.06 9.04
C ARG A 64 0.64 24.24 9.82
N HIS A 65 -0.14 23.17 9.92
CA HIS A 65 -1.46 23.19 10.54
C HIS A 65 -1.43 23.19 12.08
N GLU A 66 -0.27 23.09 12.72
CA GLU A 66 -0.12 23.30 14.17
C GLU A 66 -0.80 24.60 14.65
N THR A 67 -0.81 25.64 13.80
CA THR A 67 -1.37 26.95 14.12
C THR A 67 -2.64 27.29 13.36
N SER A 68 -3.25 26.35 12.65
CA SER A 68 -4.50 26.59 11.89
C SER A 68 -5.74 26.72 12.77
N GLY A 69 -5.63 26.44 14.06
CA GLY A 69 -6.71 26.49 15.03
C GLY A 69 -6.19 26.28 16.44
N ASP A 70 -6.98 25.65 17.30
CA ASP A 70 -6.52 25.25 18.62
C ASP A 70 -5.37 24.23 18.49
N PRO A 71 -4.14 24.54 18.93
CA PRO A 71 -3.01 23.63 18.83
C PRO A 71 -3.17 22.36 19.69
N GLU A 72 -4.04 22.40 20.70
CA GLU A 72 -4.33 21.24 21.54
C GLU A 72 -5.40 20.30 20.92
N ARG A 73 -5.98 20.63 19.75
CA ARG A 73 -6.86 19.72 19.04
C ARG A 73 -6.11 18.44 18.63
N PRO A 74 -6.79 17.28 18.61
CA PRO A 74 -6.15 16.03 18.20
C PRO A 74 -5.63 16.08 16.75
N MET A 75 -4.38 15.65 16.53
CA MET A 75 -3.81 15.32 15.23
C MET A 75 -3.88 13.81 14.99
N MET A 76 -3.53 13.02 16.00
CA MET A 76 -3.54 11.57 15.97
C MET A 76 -4.40 11.02 17.09
N MET A 77 -5.20 10.01 16.81
CA MET A 77 -5.84 9.14 17.80
C MET A 77 -5.29 7.74 17.60
N HIS A 78 -4.99 7.04 18.67
CA HIS A 78 -4.35 5.74 18.53
C HIS A 78 -4.74 4.76 19.63
N CYS A 79 -4.73 3.48 19.29
CA CYS A 79 -4.74 2.36 20.22
C CYS A 79 -3.97 1.17 19.65
N ALA A 80 -3.71 0.18 20.48
CA ALA A 80 -2.98 -1.03 20.10
C ALA A 80 -3.35 -2.18 21.03
N GLU A 81 -3.02 -3.41 20.67
CA GLU A 81 -3.20 -4.55 21.60
C GLU A 81 -2.34 -4.41 22.87
N THR A 82 -1.21 -3.69 22.81
CA THR A 82 -0.38 -3.33 23.95
C THR A 82 -0.87 -2.09 24.71
N ARG A 83 -1.71 -1.27 24.06
CA ARG A 83 -2.26 0.01 24.56
C ARG A 83 -3.74 0.08 24.14
N PRO A 84 -4.65 -0.67 24.83
CA PRO A 84 -6.02 -0.88 24.34
C PRO A 84 -6.92 0.35 24.41
N ASP A 85 -6.61 1.30 25.28
CA ASP A 85 -7.38 2.54 25.41
C ASP A 85 -7.05 3.49 24.27
N ILE A 86 -8.08 4.13 23.69
CA ILE A 86 -7.89 5.15 22.67
C ILE A 86 -7.31 6.41 23.33
N ALA A 87 -6.13 6.80 22.88
CA ALA A 87 -5.46 8.02 23.30
C ALA A 87 -5.38 9.00 22.12
N ALA A 88 -5.37 10.29 22.44
CA ALA A 88 -5.19 11.35 21.46
C ALA A 88 -3.89 12.11 21.73
N ILE A 89 -3.21 12.51 20.65
CA ILE A 89 -2.03 13.36 20.69
C ILE A 89 -2.34 14.62 19.90
N SER A 90 -2.10 15.77 20.52
CA SER A 90 -2.43 17.07 19.91
C SER A 90 -1.44 17.48 18.80
N TRP A 91 -1.84 18.44 17.98
CA TRP A 91 -0.95 19.07 17.00
C TRP A 91 0.29 19.68 17.67
N ALA A 92 0.10 20.37 18.78
CA ALA A 92 1.20 20.97 19.54
C ALA A 92 2.20 19.91 20.02
N GLU A 93 1.67 18.82 20.56
CA GLU A 93 2.50 17.74 21.07
C GLU A 93 3.27 17.03 19.95
N VAL A 94 2.62 16.63 18.86
CA VAL A 94 3.28 16.00 17.70
C VAL A 94 4.35 16.92 17.13
N ALA A 95 4.00 18.18 16.84
CA ALA A 95 4.95 19.14 16.27
C ALA A 95 6.13 19.43 17.21
N GLY A 96 5.87 19.53 18.52
CA GLY A 96 6.91 19.68 19.55
C GLY A 96 7.86 18.49 19.59
N GLN A 97 7.32 17.27 19.59
CA GLN A 97 8.13 16.05 19.58
C GLN A 97 8.94 15.94 18.28
N VAL A 98 8.35 16.24 17.13
CA VAL A 98 9.06 16.24 15.84
C VAL A 98 10.24 17.21 15.85
N ARG A 99 10.05 18.46 16.31
CA ARG A 99 11.14 19.44 16.39
C ARG A 99 12.25 18.99 17.33
N LYS A 100 11.90 18.43 18.46
CA LYS A 100 12.86 17.96 19.46
C LYS A 100 13.68 16.78 18.92
N LEU A 101 12.98 15.78 18.36
CA LEU A 101 13.65 14.62 17.76
C LEU A 101 14.52 15.01 16.57
N ALA A 102 14.04 15.87 15.67
CA ALA A 102 14.78 16.37 14.52
C ALA A 102 16.06 17.12 14.94
N THR A 103 15.99 17.90 16.03
CA THR A 103 17.15 18.59 16.59
C THR A 103 18.16 17.58 17.15
N ARG A 104 17.69 16.57 17.89
CA ARG A 104 18.56 15.49 18.38
C ARG A 104 19.22 14.71 17.25
N MET A 105 18.50 14.44 16.17
CA MET A 105 19.06 13.76 14.99
C MET A 105 20.16 14.59 14.34
N ARG A 106 20.02 15.92 14.24
CA ARG A 106 21.09 16.82 13.78
C ARG A 106 22.32 16.77 14.72
N GLU A 107 22.10 16.76 16.03
CA GLU A 107 23.18 16.62 17.03
C GLU A 107 23.91 15.27 16.91
N MET A 108 23.19 14.22 16.52
CA MET A 108 23.75 12.89 16.19
C MET A 108 24.50 12.87 14.85
N GLY A 109 24.53 13.98 14.09
CA GLY A 109 25.19 14.07 12.79
C GLY A 109 24.38 13.47 11.64
N ILE A 110 23.05 13.40 11.76
CA ILE A 110 22.19 13.05 10.62
C ILE A 110 22.04 14.28 9.72
N GLU A 111 22.42 14.12 8.47
CA GLU A 111 22.45 15.17 7.46
C GLU A 111 21.39 14.91 6.36
N PRO A 112 21.03 15.94 5.55
CA PRO A 112 20.17 15.73 4.38
C PRO A 112 20.74 14.65 3.46
N GLY A 113 19.89 13.69 3.09
CA GLY A 113 20.28 12.54 2.27
C GLY A 113 20.74 11.31 3.05
N ASP A 114 20.98 11.40 4.37
CA ASP A 114 21.20 10.22 5.20
C ASP A 114 19.94 9.36 5.30
N ARG A 115 20.11 8.04 5.26
CA ARG A 115 19.00 7.10 5.36
C ARG A 115 18.74 6.74 6.81
N VAL A 116 17.48 6.86 7.18
CA VAL A 116 16.96 6.52 8.50
C VAL A 116 15.87 5.46 8.31
N VAL A 117 16.01 4.34 9.01
CA VAL A 117 15.06 3.23 8.88
C VAL A 117 14.36 2.93 10.20
N ALA A 118 13.15 2.36 10.09
CA ALA A 118 12.39 1.93 11.25
C ALA A 118 11.92 0.48 11.12
N TYR A 119 12.17 -0.32 12.15
CA TYR A 119 11.55 -1.62 12.38
C TYR A 119 10.54 -1.46 13.50
N MET A 120 9.40 -0.84 13.17
CA MET A 120 8.40 -0.34 14.12
C MET A 120 6.98 -0.55 13.61
N PRO A 121 5.99 -0.72 14.50
CA PRO A 121 4.58 -0.88 14.13
C PRO A 121 3.89 0.45 13.79
N ASN A 122 2.59 0.38 13.45
CA ASN A 122 1.75 1.54 13.14
C ASN A 122 1.32 2.30 14.41
N ILE A 123 2.23 3.07 14.97
CA ILE A 123 2.07 3.84 16.21
C ILE A 123 2.52 5.30 16.02
N PRO A 124 2.12 6.23 16.88
CA PRO A 124 2.50 7.64 16.78
C PRO A 124 3.99 7.88 16.74
N GLU A 125 4.77 7.13 17.53
CA GLU A 125 6.23 7.25 17.59
C GLU A 125 6.88 7.00 16.22
N THR A 126 6.32 6.09 15.42
CA THR A 126 6.82 5.82 14.07
C THR A 126 6.57 7.00 13.13
N PHE A 127 5.41 7.65 13.21
CA PHE A 127 5.13 8.86 12.44
C PHE A 127 5.95 10.05 12.90
N ILE A 128 6.17 10.22 14.19
CA ILE A 128 7.04 11.26 14.74
C ILE A 128 8.48 11.07 14.23
N ALA A 129 8.99 9.83 14.21
CA ALA A 129 10.31 9.51 13.67
C ALA A 129 10.40 9.81 12.16
N MET A 130 9.37 9.46 11.37
CA MET A 130 9.30 9.76 9.94
C MET A 130 9.27 11.28 9.69
N LEU A 131 8.42 12.01 10.41
CA LEU A 131 8.30 13.46 10.26
C LEU A 131 9.60 14.18 10.70
N ALA A 132 10.24 13.74 11.78
CA ALA A 132 11.51 14.28 12.22
C ALA A 132 12.63 14.04 11.21
N THR A 133 12.70 12.82 10.63
CA THR A 133 13.66 12.48 9.58
C THR A 133 13.47 13.36 8.36
N THR A 134 12.25 13.48 7.87
CA THR A 134 11.94 14.25 6.66
C THR A 134 12.05 15.76 6.90
N ALA A 135 11.81 16.24 8.13
CA ALA A 135 11.97 17.64 8.51
C ALA A 135 13.41 18.16 8.31
N ILE A 136 14.40 17.29 8.49
CA ILE A 136 15.83 17.61 8.31
C ILE A 136 16.40 17.20 6.94
N GLY A 137 15.54 16.74 6.00
CA GLY A 137 15.96 16.27 4.68
C GLY A 137 16.57 14.87 4.68
N GLY A 138 16.44 14.12 5.76
CA GLY A 138 16.77 12.69 5.81
C GLY A 138 15.82 11.85 4.98
N ILE A 139 16.24 10.68 4.56
CA ILE A 139 15.50 9.74 3.72
C ILE A 139 14.95 8.62 4.59
N TRP A 140 13.60 8.46 4.58
CA TRP A 140 12.92 7.48 5.41
C TRP A 140 12.74 6.14 4.72
N SER A 141 12.76 5.05 5.50
CA SER A 141 12.18 3.77 5.10
C SER A 141 11.70 3.01 6.32
N SER A 142 10.69 2.15 6.17
CA SER A 142 10.16 1.37 7.28
C SER A 142 9.84 -0.06 6.90
N ALA A 143 9.88 -0.93 7.89
CA ALA A 143 9.44 -2.31 7.85
C ALA A 143 8.65 -2.61 9.13
N ALA A 144 7.60 -3.39 8.98
CA ALA A 144 6.77 -3.79 10.11
C ALA A 144 7.44 -4.88 10.95
N PRO A 145 7.24 -4.90 12.29
CA PRO A 145 7.91 -5.86 13.17
C PRO A 145 7.48 -7.31 12.96
N GLU A 146 6.38 -7.55 12.25
CA GLU A 146 5.97 -8.89 11.80
C GLU A 146 6.83 -9.44 10.65
N PHE A 147 7.63 -8.61 9.98
CA PHE A 147 8.55 -9.10 8.95
C PHE A 147 9.70 -9.89 9.57
N GLY A 148 10.01 -11.04 8.98
CA GLY A 148 11.18 -11.82 9.34
C GLY A 148 12.49 -11.07 9.08
N ALA A 149 13.54 -11.42 9.81
CA ALA A 149 14.83 -10.73 9.77
C ALA A 149 15.41 -10.63 8.35
N GLN A 150 15.39 -11.72 7.57
CA GLN A 150 15.94 -11.73 6.21
C GLN A 150 15.19 -10.75 5.29
N THR A 151 13.86 -10.70 5.41
CA THR A 151 13.02 -9.76 4.65
C THR A 151 13.38 -8.30 4.92
N VAL A 152 13.72 -7.97 6.16
CA VAL A 152 14.16 -6.60 6.55
C VAL A 152 15.58 -6.34 6.07
N ILE A 153 16.49 -7.31 6.22
CA ILE A 153 17.88 -7.24 5.74
C ILE A 153 17.90 -6.99 4.22
N ASP A 154 17.13 -7.77 3.45
CA ASP A 154 17.05 -7.64 1.99
C ASP A 154 16.59 -6.26 1.51
N ARG A 155 15.91 -5.51 2.37
CA ARG A 155 15.47 -4.13 2.11
C ARG A 155 16.50 -3.13 2.57
N PHE A 156 16.78 -3.12 3.86
CA PHE A 156 17.56 -2.05 4.49
C PHE A 156 19.05 -2.07 4.09
N SER A 157 19.63 -3.23 3.81
CA SER A 157 21.02 -3.32 3.32
C SER A 157 21.21 -2.63 1.97
N GLN A 158 20.17 -2.54 1.13
CA GLN A 158 20.26 -1.86 -0.17
C GLN A 158 20.42 -0.35 -0.05
N ILE A 159 19.97 0.24 1.06
CA ILE A 159 19.94 1.71 1.25
C ILE A 159 20.95 2.20 2.28
N GLU A 160 21.70 1.30 2.93
CA GLU A 160 22.81 1.64 3.84
C GLU A 160 22.42 2.67 4.90
N PRO A 161 21.50 2.33 5.86
CA PRO A 161 20.99 3.28 6.83
C PRO A 161 22.06 3.67 7.86
N LYS A 162 22.02 4.93 8.32
CA LYS A 162 22.89 5.47 9.37
C LYS A 162 22.26 5.40 10.76
N LEU A 163 20.94 5.52 10.84
CA LEU A 163 20.15 5.47 12.07
C LEU A 163 19.03 4.45 11.93
N VAL A 164 18.81 3.65 12.97
CA VAL A 164 17.73 2.66 13.07
C VAL A 164 16.84 3.02 14.24
N PHE A 165 15.53 3.14 13.99
CA PHE A 165 14.50 3.11 15.03
C PHE A 165 13.93 1.71 15.11
N ALA A 166 13.70 1.18 16.32
CA ALA A 166 13.10 -0.15 16.47
C ALA A 166 12.29 -0.30 17.76
N VAL A 167 11.39 -1.29 17.78
CA VAL A 167 10.72 -1.76 18.98
C VAL A 167 11.34 -3.06 19.48
N THR A 168 11.23 -3.32 20.78
CA THR A 168 11.70 -4.58 21.40
C THR A 168 10.87 -5.79 21.00
N GLY A 169 9.60 -5.55 20.65
CA GLY A 169 8.64 -6.57 20.25
C GLY A 169 7.26 -5.97 20.06
N TYR A 170 6.26 -6.77 19.76
CA TYR A 170 4.89 -6.34 19.52
C TYR A 170 3.88 -7.43 19.97
N ARG A 171 2.59 -7.05 20.10
CA ARG A 171 1.49 -7.99 20.34
C ARG A 171 0.60 -8.06 19.11
N TYR A 172 0.18 -9.27 18.73
CA TYR A 172 -0.70 -9.49 17.59
C TYR A 172 -1.59 -10.71 17.79
N GLY A 173 -2.90 -10.52 17.71
CA GLY A 173 -3.88 -11.57 17.95
C GLY A 173 -3.81 -12.13 19.38
N GLY A 174 -3.52 -11.29 20.36
CA GLY A 174 -3.38 -11.64 21.77
C GLY A 174 -2.06 -12.36 22.12
N LYS A 175 -1.12 -12.48 21.19
CA LYS A 175 0.18 -13.14 21.41
C LYS A 175 1.31 -12.11 21.40
N ASP A 176 2.25 -12.29 22.32
CA ASP A 176 3.46 -11.48 22.41
C ASP A 176 4.56 -12.06 21.54
N TYR A 177 5.23 -11.18 20.80
CA TYR A 177 6.36 -11.50 19.92
C TYR A 177 7.55 -10.64 20.32
N ASP A 178 8.50 -11.23 21.06
CA ASP A 178 9.81 -10.64 21.32
C ASP A 178 10.61 -10.66 20.00
N ARG A 179 11.13 -9.50 19.60
CA ARG A 179 11.91 -9.32 18.36
C ARG A 179 13.39 -8.98 18.63
N SER A 180 13.84 -9.09 19.86
CA SER A 180 15.20 -8.73 20.24
C SER A 180 16.26 -9.56 19.50
N GLY A 181 15.99 -10.86 19.28
CA GLY A 181 16.90 -11.75 18.55
C GLY A 181 16.96 -11.42 17.05
N GLU A 182 15.80 -11.27 16.40
CA GLU A 182 15.70 -10.89 14.99
C GLU A 182 16.32 -9.51 14.75
N LEU A 183 16.05 -8.56 15.65
CA LEU A 183 16.61 -7.21 15.56
C LEU A 183 18.14 -7.23 15.69
N ALA A 184 18.71 -8.05 16.57
CA ALA A 184 20.16 -8.21 16.68
C ALA A 184 20.75 -8.74 15.35
N GLY A 185 20.10 -9.71 14.69
CA GLY A 185 20.49 -10.22 13.38
C GLY A 185 20.39 -9.16 12.28
N ILE A 186 19.32 -8.36 12.26
CA ILE A 186 19.15 -7.23 11.33
C ILE A 186 20.28 -6.22 11.51
N LEU A 187 20.55 -5.77 12.74
CA LEU A 187 21.58 -4.79 13.05
C LEU A 187 22.98 -5.28 12.68
N ALA A 188 23.29 -6.55 12.89
CA ALA A 188 24.56 -7.16 12.49
C ALA A 188 24.77 -7.15 10.95
N ALA A 189 23.69 -7.16 10.18
CA ALA A 189 23.72 -7.11 8.71
C ALA A 189 23.71 -5.67 8.16
N LEU A 190 23.65 -4.65 9.01
CA LEU A 190 23.64 -3.24 8.63
C LEU A 190 24.92 -2.50 9.13
N PRO A 191 26.08 -2.71 8.47
CA PRO A 191 27.35 -2.18 8.95
C PRO A 191 27.45 -0.64 8.94
N THR A 192 26.56 0.03 8.23
CA THR A 192 26.47 1.50 8.16
C THR A 192 25.64 2.10 9.30
N ALA A 193 24.88 1.29 10.04
CA ALA A 193 24.10 1.74 11.18
C ALA A 193 25.04 2.11 12.35
N GLU A 194 25.08 3.39 12.67
CA GLU A 194 25.90 3.91 13.78
C GLU A 194 25.12 3.90 15.10
N ARG A 195 23.80 4.10 15.04
CA ARG A 195 22.93 4.24 16.21
C ARG A 195 21.63 3.47 16.07
N LEU A 196 21.17 2.96 17.20
CA LEU A 196 19.85 2.36 17.40
C LEU A 196 19.08 3.23 18.40
N VAL A 197 17.90 3.68 18.03
CA VAL A 197 16.89 4.21 18.95
C VAL A 197 15.87 3.12 19.24
N LEU A 198 15.81 2.69 20.48
CA LEU A 198 14.98 1.58 20.91
C LEU A 198 13.77 2.07 21.71
N LEU A 199 12.58 1.70 21.30
CA LEU A 199 11.34 1.88 22.02
C LEU A 199 10.96 0.57 22.74
N ASP A 200 10.89 0.62 24.05
CA ASP A 200 10.39 -0.51 24.86
C ASP A 200 8.86 -0.60 24.75
N TYR A 201 8.40 -1.17 23.64
CA TYR A 201 6.99 -1.21 23.28
C TYR A 201 6.26 -2.45 23.80
N LEU A 202 6.95 -3.59 23.89
CA LEU A 202 6.42 -4.83 24.45
C LEU A 202 7.03 -5.06 25.86
N PRO A 203 6.24 -4.92 26.94
CA PRO A 203 6.76 -5.12 28.28
C PRO A 203 7.37 -6.52 28.47
N GLY A 204 8.59 -6.57 28.99
CA GLY A 204 9.29 -7.82 29.28
C GLY A 204 10.01 -8.46 28.09
N ALA A 205 9.97 -7.86 26.90
CA ALA A 205 10.79 -8.28 25.77
C ALA A 205 12.28 -8.02 26.05
N GLY A 206 13.15 -8.81 25.39
CA GLY A 206 14.60 -8.65 25.48
C GLY A 206 15.10 -7.36 24.81
N ARG A 207 16.39 -7.07 24.97
CA ARG A 207 17.06 -5.98 24.26
C ARG A 207 18.06 -6.59 23.25
N PRO A 208 18.16 -6.05 22.03
CA PRO A 208 19.10 -6.55 21.04
C PRO A 208 20.54 -6.25 21.43
N VAL A 209 21.46 -7.09 20.97
CA VAL A 209 22.89 -6.78 20.99
C VAL A 209 23.20 -5.94 19.76
N PHE A 210 23.80 -4.78 19.95
CA PHE A 210 24.22 -3.88 18.89
C PHE A 210 25.65 -3.37 19.17
N ALA A 211 26.48 -3.31 18.12
CA ALA A 211 27.87 -2.85 18.25
C ALA A 211 28.00 -1.33 18.30
N GLY A 212 27.01 -0.60 17.79
CA GLY A 212 26.95 0.86 17.82
C GLY A 212 26.32 1.40 19.11
N GLU A 213 25.99 2.68 19.08
CA GLU A 213 25.32 3.36 20.21
C GLU A 213 23.84 3.02 20.27
N THR A 214 23.33 2.60 21.43
CA THR A 214 21.89 2.39 21.68
C THR A 214 21.37 3.47 22.60
N LEU A 215 20.31 4.15 22.16
CA LEU A 215 19.58 5.19 22.90
C LEU A 215 18.16 4.72 23.17
N ASP A 216 17.64 4.99 24.36
CA ASP A 216 16.23 4.76 24.64
C ASP A 216 15.39 5.91 24.04
N TRP A 217 14.22 5.56 23.46
CA TRP A 217 13.31 6.54 22.86
C TRP A 217 13.03 7.72 23.80
N ALA A 218 12.75 7.44 25.07
CA ALA A 218 12.45 8.46 26.07
C ALA A 218 13.60 9.45 26.32
N GLU A 219 14.84 9.02 26.16
CA GLU A 219 16.03 9.87 26.36
C GLU A 219 16.13 11.00 25.34
N LEU A 220 15.57 10.76 24.12
CA LEU A 220 15.58 11.77 23.05
C LEU A 220 14.69 12.99 23.35
N PHE A 221 13.76 12.83 24.28
CA PHE A 221 12.83 13.89 24.67
C PHE A 221 13.20 14.55 26.00
N THR A 222 14.38 14.25 26.55
CA THR A 222 14.92 14.97 27.71
C THR A 222 15.43 16.37 27.32
N GLY A 223 15.51 17.29 28.30
CA GLY A 223 15.99 18.66 28.07
C GLY A 223 14.88 19.61 27.55
N PRO A 224 15.26 20.85 27.16
CA PRO A 224 14.29 21.90 26.79
C PRO A 224 13.55 21.58 25.50
N ASP A 225 12.33 22.11 25.38
CA ASP A 225 11.58 22.03 24.15
C ASP A 225 12.15 23.00 23.10
N VAL A 226 11.95 22.65 21.83
CA VAL A 226 12.36 23.49 20.70
C VAL A 226 11.16 24.28 20.21
N ALA A 227 11.20 25.59 20.42
CA ALA A 227 10.11 26.45 19.98
C ALA A 227 9.99 26.45 18.45
N ARG A 228 8.78 26.66 17.94
CA ARG A 228 8.54 26.72 16.49
C ARG A 228 9.41 27.75 15.77
N ALA A 229 9.59 28.91 16.39
CA ALA A 229 10.40 30.00 15.83
C ALA A 229 11.90 29.68 15.75
N ASP A 230 12.37 28.73 16.57
CA ASP A 230 13.78 28.34 16.64
C ASP A 230 14.09 27.09 15.78
N PHE A 231 13.08 26.52 15.12
CA PHE A 231 13.23 25.35 14.28
C PHE A 231 13.10 25.69 12.80
N ALA A 232 14.13 25.32 12.02
CA ALA A 232 14.14 25.45 10.57
C ALA A 232 13.98 24.08 9.89
N PHE A 233 12.95 23.94 9.06
CA PHE A 233 12.83 22.80 8.15
C PHE A 233 13.89 22.87 7.06
N THR A 234 14.49 21.71 6.73
CA THR A 234 15.42 21.62 5.62
C THR A 234 14.65 21.46 4.32
N ARG A 235 14.40 22.56 3.61
CA ARG A 235 13.76 22.52 2.28
C ARG A 235 14.74 21.98 1.26
N VAL A 236 14.29 21.04 0.45
CA VAL A 236 15.12 20.28 -0.50
C VAL A 236 14.61 20.44 -1.93
N PRO A 237 15.47 20.29 -2.96
CA PRO A 237 15.05 20.38 -4.36
C PRO A 237 14.13 19.23 -4.79
N SER A 238 13.52 19.36 -5.97
CA SER A 238 12.48 18.42 -6.45
C SER A 238 12.98 17.00 -6.73
N ASP A 239 14.27 16.81 -6.93
CA ASP A 239 14.91 15.51 -7.14
C ASP A 239 15.50 14.91 -5.85
N HIS A 240 15.28 15.53 -4.69
CA HIS A 240 15.72 14.99 -3.41
C HIS A 240 14.77 13.90 -2.92
N PRO A 241 15.29 12.72 -2.52
CA PRO A 241 14.46 11.63 -1.99
C PRO A 241 13.77 11.99 -0.68
N LEU A 242 12.51 11.56 -0.56
CA LEU A 242 11.70 11.62 0.67
C LEU A 242 11.80 10.30 1.43
N TRP A 243 11.51 9.20 0.71
CA TRP A 243 11.55 7.85 1.26
C TRP A 243 11.86 6.80 0.20
N VAL A 244 12.26 5.63 0.69
CA VAL A 244 12.41 4.44 -0.13
C VAL A 244 11.39 3.39 0.32
N LEU A 245 10.51 3.00 -0.59
CA LEU A 245 9.55 1.93 -0.41
C LEU A 245 10.02 0.69 -1.16
N PHE A 246 9.58 -0.48 -0.71
CA PHE A 246 9.99 -1.73 -1.33
C PHE A 246 8.79 -2.47 -1.89
N SER A 247 8.82 -2.81 -3.18
CA SER A 247 7.87 -3.74 -3.76
C SER A 247 8.52 -5.12 -3.90
N SER A 248 7.72 -6.17 -3.66
CA SER A 248 8.16 -7.54 -3.93
C SER A 248 8.38 -7.69 -5.44
N GLY A 249 9.64 -7.90 -5.85
CA GLY A 249 9.95 -8.30 -7.22
C GLY A 249 9.51 -9.74 -7.47
N THR A 250 9.10 -10.05 -8.69
CA THR A 250 8.82 -11.43 -9.12
C THR A 250 10.11 -12.27 -9.22
N THR A 251 11.27 -11.61 -9.24
CA THR A 251 12.59 -12.25 -9.34
C THR A 251 13.64 -11.46 -8.57
N GLY A 252 14.18 -12.01 -7.48
CA GLY A 252 15.33 -11.45 -6.75
C GLY A 252 14.95 -10.52 -5.59
N LEU A 253 15.88 -9.61 -5.22
CA LEU A 253 15.69 -8.67 -4.12
C LEU A 253 14.51 -7.71 -4.38
N PRO A 254 13.82 -7.25 -3.32
CA PRO A 254 12.77 -6.24 -3.44
C PRO A 254 13.27 -4.99 -4.17
N LYS A 255 12.42 -4.42 -5.04
CA LYS A 255 12.76 -3.17 -5.75
C LYS A 255 12.72 -1.97 -4.80
N PRO A 256 13.81 -1.21 -4.64
CA PRO A 256 13.88 -0.05 -3.75
C PRO A 256 13.40 1.21 -4.49
N ILE A 257 12.13 1.51 -4.36
CA ILE A 257 11.41 2.58 -5.07
C ILE A 257 11.59 3.89 -4.31
N THR A 258 12.20 4.88 -4.93
CA THR A 258 12.53 6.17 -4.31
C THR A 258 11.56 7.25 -4.76
N HIS A 259 10.85 7.87 -3.82
CA HIS A 259 9.93 8.99 -4.09
C HIS A 259 10.50 10.31 -3.59
N GLY A 260 10.12 11.42 -4.24
CA GLY A 260 10.53 12.76 -3.88
C GLY A 260 9.48 13.53 -3.09
N HIS A 261 9.93 14.55 -2.35
CA HIS A 261 9.06 15.41 -1.54
C HIS A 261 7.95 16.09 -2.36
N HIS A 262 8.31 16.70 -3.49
CA HIS A 262 7.39 17.50 -4.32
C HIS A 262 6.24 16.65 -4.87
N GLY A 263 6.58 15.53 -5.49
CA GLY A 263 5.59 14.65 -6.11
C GLY A 263 4.61 14.06 -5.11
N ILE A 264 5.11 13.63 -3.94
CA ILE A 264 4.26 13.07 -2.89
C ILE A 264 3.34 14.12 -2.27
N VAL A 265 3.81 15.33 -2.01
CA VAL A 265 2.97 16.40 -1.45
C VAL A 265 1.78 16.68 -2.36
N VAL A 266 1.99 16.95 -3.64
CA VAL A 266 0.88 17.30 -4.56
C VAL A 266 -0.04 16.11 -4.84
N GLU A 267 0.52 14.90 -4.93
CA GLU A 267 -0.26 13.69 -5.19
C GLU A 267 -1.14 13.32 -4.01
N HIS A 268 -0.60 13.35 -2.78
CA HIS A 268 -1.38 13.03 -1.59
C HIS A 268 -2.49 14.07 -1.32
N LEU A 269 -2.21 15.36 -1.51
CA LEU A 269 -3.22 16.42 -1.44
C LEU A 269 -4.34 16.19 -2.45
N LYS A 270 -3.98 15.97 -3.73
CA LYS A 270 -4.94 15.70 -4.80
C LYS A 270 -5.78 14.45 -4.51
N LYS A 271 -5.13 13.34 -4.13
CA LYS A 271 -5.81 12.07 -3.86
C LYS A 271 -6.77 12.19 -2.68
N ALA A 272 -6.30 12.70 -1.56
CA ALA A 272 -7.10 12.79 -0.34
C ALA A 272 -8.31 13.69 -0.55
N SER A 273 -8.12 14.88 -1.12
CA SER A 273 -9.22 15.84 -1.31
C SER A 273 -10.15 15.44 -2.47
N PHE A 274 -9.62 15.17 -3.68
CA PHE A 274 -10.49 15.04 -4.86
C PHE A 274 -11.01 13.62 -5.10
N GLN A 275 -10.32 12.60 -4.58
CA GLN A 275 -10.73 11.21 -4.78
C GLN A 275 -11.38 10.59 -3.54
N LEU A 276 -11.00 11.01 -2.33
CA LEU A 276 -11.55 10.50 -1.08
C LEU A 276 -12.47 11.51 -0.35
N ASP A 277 -12.66 12.70 -0.94
CA ASP A 277 -13.50 13.77 -0.41
C ASP A 277 -13.09 14.25 0.99
N MET A 278 -11.79 14.15 1.30
CA MET A 278 -11.25 14.52 2.60
C MET A 278 -11.00 16.04 2.69
N HIS A 279 -11.20 16.58 3.87
CA HIS A 279 -11.03 17.99 4.21
C HIS A 279 -10.55 18.15 5.67
N LYS A 280 -10.42 19.40 6.14
CA LYS A 280 -9.90 19.74 7.48
C LYS A 280 -10.63 19.06 8.67
N ASP A 281 -11.91 18.72 8.50
CA ASP A 281 -12.70 18.10 9.57
C ASP A 281 -12.68 16.55 9.47
N SER A 282 -12.01 16.00 8.45
CA SER A 282 -11.97 14.56 8.22
C SER A 282 -11.16 13.84 9.30
N VAL A 283 -11.64 12.66 9.66
CA VAL A 283 -10.96 11.69 10.53
C VAL A 283 -10.66 10.47 9.68
N TYR A 284 -9.39 10.33 9.29
CA TYR A 284 -8.94 9.27 8.40
C TYR A 284 -8.45 8.05 9.17
N PHE A 285 -9.03 6.91 8.90
CA PHE A 285 -8.58 5.62 9.41
C PHE A 285 -8.38 4.65 8.26
N CYS A 286 -7.17 4.15 8.08
CA CYS A 286 -6.92 3.05 7.14
C CYS A 286 -6.08 1.99 7.84
N TYR A 287 -6.64 0.77 7.94
CA TYR A 287 -5.89 -0.34 8.51
C TYR A 287 -4.70 -0.69 7.63
N SER A 288 -3.50 -0.47 8.15
CA SER A 288 -2.24 -0.68 7.43
C SER A 288 -1.10 -0.98 8.39
N THR A 289 -0.03 -1.56 7.87
CA THR A 289 1.23 -1.77 8.58
C THR A 289 2.34 -0.95 7.93
N THR A 290 3.40 -0.66 8.67
CA THR A 290 4.55 0.15 8.21
C THR A 290 5.32 -0.47 7.06
N GLY A 291 5.11 -1.77 6.79
CA GLY A 291 5.67 -2.49 5.65
C GLY A 291 4.85 -2.36 4.36
N TRP A 292 3.70 -1.68 4.40
CA TRP A 292 2.82 -1.51 3.24
C TRP A 292 2.73 -0.03 2.83
N MET A 293 2.83 0.25 1.52
CA MET A 293 2.79 1.60 0.94
C MET A 293 1.61 2.45 1.43
N VAL A 294 0.45 1.83 1.70
CA VAL A 294 -0.74 2.55 2.19
C VAL A 294 -0.47 3.28 3.51
N TRP A 295 0.43 2.78 4.35
CA TRP A 295 0.85 3.46 5.58
C TRP A 295 1.41 4.86 5.29
N ASN A 296 2.20 5.02 4.23
CA ASN A 296 2.78 6.30 3.83
C ASN A 296 1.71 7.33 3.40
N THR A 297 0.51 6.86 3.02
CA THR A 297 -0.60 7.75 2.65
C THR A 297 -1.43 8.24 3.85
N LEU A 298 -1.20 7.71 5.06
CA LEU A 298 -2.01 8.07 6.23
C LEU A 298 -1.86 9.55 6.61
N MET A 299 -0.68 10.13 6.38
CA MET A 299 -0.44 11.54 6.65
C MET A 299 -1.16 12.49 5.68
N ALA A 300 -1.83 11.99 4.66
CA ALA A 300 -2.65 12.81 3.77
C ALA A 300 -3.85 13.45 4.51
N GLY A 301 -4.38 12.82 5.56
CA GLY A 301 -5.38 13.43 6.43
C GLY A 301 -4.84 14.67 7.15
N PRO A 302 -3.80 14.55 7.98
CA PRO A 302 -3.14 15.69 8.60
C PRO A 302 -2.62 16.74 7.61
N MET A 303 -2.19 16.36 6.39
CA MET A 303 -1.78 17.31 5.36
C MET A 303 -2.93 18.24 4.91
N LEU A 304 -4.19 17.82 5.09
CA LEU A 304 -5.41 18.62 4.86
C LEU A 304 -5.96 19.26 6.14
N ASP A 305 -5.18 19.34 7.23
CA ASP A 305 -5.63 19.81 8.56
C ASP A 305 -6.64 18.86 9.24
N GLY A 306 -6.78 17.64 8.74
CA GLY A 306 -7.62 16.58 9.33
C GLY A 306 -6.89 15.80 10.41
N LYS A 307 -7.53 14.72 10.86
CA LYS A 307 -7.00 13.80 11.90
C LYS A 307 -6.69 12.44 11.28
N VAL A 308 -5.85 11.68 11.94
CA VAL A 308 -5.59 10.28 11.59
C VAL A 308 -5.81 9.38 12.80
N VAL A 309 -6.38 8.20 12.55
CA VAL A 309 -6.52 7.12 13.55
C VAL A 309 -5.51 6.04 13.23
N LEU A 310 -4.74 5.62 14.23
CA LEU A 310 -3.72 4.59 14.14
C LEU A 310 -4.12 3.40 15.01
N TYR A 311 -3.97 2.21 14.48
CA TYR A 311 -4.17 0.97 15.23
C TYR A 311 -3.05 -0.02 14.92
N ASP A 312 -2.44 -0.55 15.98
CA ASP A 312 -1.46 -1.64 15.89
C ASP A 312 -2.03 -2.90 16.56
N GLY A 313 -2.24 -3.95 15.77
CA GLY A 313 -2.77 -5.24 16.21
C GLY A 313 -3.56 -5.95 15.11
N HIS A 314 -4.10 -7.12 15.45
CA HIS A 314 -4.92 -7.91 14.54
C HIS A 314 -6.31 -7.27 14.36
N PRO A 315 -6.80 -7.05 13.11
CA PRO A 315 -8.03 -6.29 12.85
C PRO A 315 -9.30 -7.00 13.34
N ALA A 316 -9.21 -8.28 13.66
CA ALA A 316 -10.32 -9.08 14.16
C ALA A 316 -10.04 -9.72 15.54
N HIS A 317 -9.16 -9.14 16.35
CA HIS A 317 -8.91 -9.60 17.72
C HIS A 317 -9.33 -8.52 18.72
N PRO A 318 -10.15 -8.84 19.76
CA PRO A 318 -10.67 -10.18 20.10
C PRO A 318 -11.78 -10.68 19.14
N ASP A 319 -12.40 -9.81 18.36
CA ASP A 319 -13.43 -10.15 17.37
C ASP A 319 -13.47 -9.12 16.22
N ALA A 320 -14.18 -9.44 15.14
CA ALA A 320 -14.28 -8.60 13.94
C ALA A 320 -15.06 -7.28 14.12
N ARG A 321 -15.55 -6.99 15.35
CA ARG A 321 -16.20 -5.72 15.73
C ARG A 321 -15.22 -4.64 16.13
N LEU A 322 -13.96 -5.00 16.41
CA LEU A 322 -12.97 -4.07 16.95
C LEU A 322 -12.82 -2.81 16.09
N MET A 323 -12.62 -2.97 14.78
CA MET A 323 -12.39 -1.83 13.89
C MET A 323 -13.59 -0.88 13.86
N TRP A 324 -14.81 -1.43 13.91
CA TRP A 324 -16.05 -0.65 13.94
C TRP A 324 -16.23 0.10 15.26
N ARG A 325 -15.82 -0.49 16.38
CA ARG A 325 -15.80 0.18 17.67
C ARG A 325 -14.82 1.36 17.66
N ILE A 326 -13.59 1.16 17.19
CA ILE A 326 -12.61 2.24 17.05
C ILE A 326 -13.19 3.37 16.19
N MET A 327 -13.84 3.05 15.07
CA MET A 327 -14.44 4.04 14.18
C MET A 327 -15.55 4.85 14.88
N ALA A 328 -16.45 4.18 15.60
CA ALA A 328 -17.53 4.83 16.33
C ALA A 328 -17.01 5.75 17.44
N GLU A 329 -16.02 5.29 18.21
CA GLU A 329 -15.45 6.04 19.32
C GLU A 329 -14.59 7.24 18.88
N THR A 330 -13.97 7.16 17.69
CA THR A 330 -13.10 8.23 17.15
C THR A 330 -13.78 9.13 16.13
N GLY A 331 -15.02 8.82 15.73
CA GLY A 331 -15.79 9.61 14.76
C GLY A 331 -15.17 9.58 13.37
N VAL A 332 -14.69 8.40 12.91
CA VAL A 332 -14.08 8.25 11.58
C VAL A 332 -15.04 8.67 10.48
N THR A 333 -14.56 9.55 9.60
CA THR A 333 -15.29 9.98 8.40
C THR A 333 -14.86 9.22 7.16
N THR A 334 -13.57 8.85 7.06
CA THR A 334 -13.01 8.13 5.91
C THR A 334 -12.31 6.85 6.39
N PHE A 335 -12.80 5.70 5.95
CA PHE A 335 -12.27 4.38 6.31
C PHE A 335 -11.66 3.66 5.11
N GLY A 336 -10.37 3.33 5.20
CA GLY A 336 -9.65 2.50 4.22
C GLY A 336 -9.50 1.06 4.71
N VAL A 337 -9.92 0.09 3.89
CA VAL A 337 -9.91 -1.32 4.28
C VAL A 337 -9.85 -2.26 3.07
N SER A 338 -9.42 -3.51 3.28
CA SER A 338 -9.45 -4.52 2.22
C SER A 338 -10.86 -5.12 2.04
N PRO A 339 -11.27 -5.45 0.81
CA PRO A 339 -12.48 -6.24 0.56
C PRO A 339 -12.52 -7.55 1.34
N THR A 340 -11.37 -8.20 1.56
CA THR A 340 -11.24 -9.43 2.35
C THR A 340 -11.70 -9.23 3.80
N PHE A 341 -11.37 -8.10 4.43
CA PHE A 341 -11.87 -7.78 5.77
C PHE A 341 -13.40 -7.62 5.76
N MET A 342 -13.94 -6.94 4.76
CA MET A 342 -15.40 -6.77 4.62
C MET A 342 -16.12 -8.11 4.42
N GLN A 343 -15.54 -9.03 3.65
CA GLN A 343 -16.06 -10.40 3.49
C GLN A 343 -16.04 -11.16 4.82
N MET A 344 -14.97 -11.05 5.60
CA MET A 344 -14.87 -11.67 6.92
C MET A 344 -15.96 -11.14 7.88
N VAL A 345 -16.19 -9.82 7.93
CA VAL A 345 -17.23 -9.19 8.74
C VAL A 345 -18.62 -9.68 8.32
N ARG A 346 -18.88 -9.73 7.00
CA ARG A 346 -20.12 -10.26 6.43
C ARG A 346 -20.31 -11.73 6.79
N GLY A 347 -19.28 -12.55 6.61
CA GLY A 347 -19.31 -13.98 6.94
C GLY A 347 -19.55 -14.26 8.44
N ALA A 348 -19.11 -13.36 9.31
CA ALA A 348 -19.39 -13.40 10.75
C ALA A 348 -20.81 -12.95 11.12
N GLY A 349 -21.65 -12.55 10.14
CA GLY A 349 -23.01 -12.09 10.36
C GLY A 349 -23.11 -10.73 11.07
N ILE A 350 -22.02 -9.95 11.09
CA ILE A 350 -21.98 -8.63 11.74
C ILE A 350 -22.60 -7.60 10.80
N ARG A 351 -23.45 -6.73 11.33
CA ARG A 351 -24.07 -5.61 10.61
C ARG A 351 -23.67 -4.30 11.28
N PRO A 352 -22.54 -3.71 10.88
CA PRO A 352 -21.92 -2.61 11.62
C PRO A 352 -22.84 -1.41 11.85
N GLY A 353 -23.67 -1.03 10.87
CA GLY A 353 -24.58 0.10 11.00
C GLY A 353 -25.75 -0.12 11.97
N GLU A 354 -26.02 -1.37 12.38
CA GLU A 354 -27.02 -1.71 13.39
C GLU A 354 -26.40 -1.79 14.79
N GLU A 355 -25.09 -2.06 14.89
CA GLU A 355 -24.38 -2.32 16.15
C GLU A 355 -23.60 -1.10 16.65
N PHE A 356 -23.22 -0.15 15.76
CA PHE A 356 -22.36 0.98 16.09
C PHE A 356 -22.92 2.30 15.54
N ASP A 357 -22.61 3.40 16.20
CA ASP A 357 -22.86 4.75 15.67
C ASP A 357 -21.81 5.09 14.59
N LEU A 358 -22.19 4.93 13.35
CA LEU A 358 -21.38 5.28 12.17
C LEU A 358 -21.93 6.52 11.46
N SER A 359 -22.63 7.40 12.18
CA SER A 359 -23.24 8.62 11.61
C SER A 359 -22.19 9.54 10.98
N ALA A 360 -20.98 9.61 11.54
CA ALA A 360 -19.88 10.40 11.02
C ALA A 360 -19.24 9.82 9.75
N LEU A 361 -19.41 8.52 9.46
CA LEU A 361 -18.76 7.88 8.32
C LEU A 361 -19.32 8.38 6.99
N GLU A 362 -18.47 8.87 6.12
CA GLU A 362 -18.80 9.46 4.80
C GLU A 362 -18.24 8.62 3.65
N THR A 363 -17.00 8.14 3.79
CA THR A 363 -16.28 7.43 2.73
C THR A 363 -15.73 6.09 3.21
N ILE A 364 -15.91 5.03 2.39
CA ILE A 364 -15.16 3.77 2.50
C ILE A 364 -14.31 3.59 1.24
N LEU A 365 -12.99 3.46 1.44
CA LEU A 365 -12.03 3.09 0.42
C LEU A 365 -11.74 1.59 0.49
N LEU A 366 -12.12 0.85 -0.55
CA LEU A 366 -11.81 -0.57 -0.71
C LEU A 366 -10.55 -0.73 -1.59
N THR A 367 -9.48 -1.29 -1.04
CA THR A 367 -8.21 -1.44 -1.76
C THR A 367 -7.43 -2.69 -1.32
N GLY A 368 -6.43 -3.08 -2.10
CA GLY A 368 -5.58 -4.26 -1.84
C GLY A 368 -6.04 -5.53 -2.56
N SER A 369 -7.32 -5.65 -2.87
CA SER A 369 -7.91 -6.68 -3.72
C SER A 369 -9.14 -6.12 -4.45
N PRO A 370 -9.64 -6.77 -5.52
CA PRO A 370 -10.86 -6.31 -6.20
C PRO A 370 -12.08 -6.32 -5.27
N ALA A 371 -12.83 -5.21 -5.26
CA ALA A 371 -14.11 -5.14 -4.57
C ALA A 371 -15.21 -5.76 -5.45
N THR A 372 -15.87 -6.82 -4.95
CA THR A 372 -16.95 -7.46 -5.69
C THR A 372 -18.26 -6.66 -5.62
N PRO A 373 -19.17 -6.83 -6.60
CA PRO A 373 -20.50 -6.21 -6.56
C PRO A 373 -21.25 -6.51 -5.27
N GLU A 374 -21.12 -7.74 -4.76
CA GLU A 374 -21.81 -8.22 -3.57
C GLU A 374 -21.30 -7.50 -2.31
N ILE A 375 -19.98 -7.28 -2.21
CA ILE A 375 -19.37 -6.55 -1.06
C ILE A 375 -19.76 -5.08 -1.10
N LEU A 376 -19.78 -4.46 -2.28
CA LEU A 376 -20.22 -3.06 -2.40
C LEU A 376 -21.70 -2.91 -2.04
N ALA A 377 -22.58 -3.81 -2.53
CA ALA A 377 -24.00 -3.81 -2.17
C ALA A 377 -24.22 -4.02 -0.67
N TRP A 378 -23.51 -5.00 -0.09
CA TRP A 378 -23.56 -5.28 1.34
C TRP A 378 -23.05 -4.10 2.20
N THR A 379 -22.02 -3.39 1.74
CA THR A 379 -21.51 -2.20 2.42
C THR A 379 -22.61 -1.14 2.57
N HIS A 380 -23.37 -0.87 1.50
CA HIS A 380 -24.51 0.06 1.56
C HIS A 380 -25.68 -0.45 2.40
N GLU A 381 -25.89 -1.77 2.44
CA GLU A 381 -26.98 -2.39 3.19
C GLU A 381 -26.67 -2.49 4.69
N ALA A 382 -25.46 -2.96 5.04
CA ALA A 382 -25.12 -3.37 6.41
C ALA A 382 -24.29 -2.36 7.17
N VAL A 383 -23.57 -1.45 6.49
CA VAL A 383 -22.77 -0.41 7.13
C VAL A 383 -23.51 0.92 7.15
N LYS A 384 -23.74 1.52 5.98
CA LYS A 384 -24.46 2.79 5.89
C LYS A 384 -24.98 3.00 4.46
N ARG A 385 -26.27 3.32 4.34
CA ARG A 385 -26.91 3.47 3.03
C ARG A 385 -26.38 4.68 2.25
N ASP A 386 -26.24 5.83 2.93
CA ASP A 386 -25.73 7.07 2.35
C ASP A 386 -24.24 7.16 2.63
N LEU A 387 -23.46 6.54 1.74
CA LEU A 387 -22.02 6.38 1.87
C LEU A 387 -21.35 6.47 0.51
N TYR A 388 -20.26 7.19 0.42
CA TYR A 388 -19.37 7.10 -0.73
C TYR A 388 -18.46 5.86 -0.58
N ALA A 389 -18.88 4.73 -1.18
CA ALA A 389 -18.07 3.52 -1.25
C ALA A 389 -17.31 3.49 -2.58
N THR A 390 -15.98 3.52 -2.52
CA THR A 390 -15.11 3.55 -3.70
C THR A 390 -14.06 2.45 -3.65
N SER A 391 -13.62 2.00 -4.82
CA SER A 391 -12.48 1.09 -4.96
C SER A 391 -11.35 1.81 -5.69
N GLN A 392 -10.11 1.47 -5.33
CA GLN A 392 -8.92 2.01 -5.99
C GLN A 392 -7.94 0.90 -6.34
N SER A 393 -7.30 1.05 -7.50
CA SER A 393 -6.12 0.29 -7.88
C SER A 393 -4.95 1.23 -8.10
N GLY A 394 -3.78 0.82 -7.63
CA GLY A 394 -2.54 1.58 -7.74
C GLY A 394 -1.37 0.73 -7.30
N GLY A 395 -0.22 1.34 -7.05
CA GLY A 395 0.98 0.60 -6.72
C GLY A 395 1.92 1.34 -5.79
N THR A 396 2.86 0.58 -5.24
CA THR A 396 3.98 1.13 -4.47
C THR A 396 4.77 2.14 -5.31
N GLU A 397 4.83 1.90 -6.60
CA GLU A 397 5.55 2.69 -7.59
C GLU A 397 5.10 4.15 -7.64
N VAL A 398 3.80 4.39 -7.60
CA VAL A 398 3.27 5.77 -7.64
C VAL A 398 2.85 6.28 -6.27
N CYS A 399 2.94 5.44 -5.24
CA CYS A 399 2.50 5.72 -3.87
C CYS A 399 1.10 6.35 -3.81
N SER A 400 0.22 5.92 -4.72
CA SER A 400 -1.13 6.44 -4.93
C SER A 400 -2.00 5.46 -5.72
N GLY A 401 -3.24 5.89 -6.04
CA GLY A 401 -4.12 5.21 -6.98
C GLY A 401 -3.90 5.69 -8.42
N ILE A 402 -3.85 4.74 -9.36
CA ILE A 402 -3.86 4.98 -10.81
C ILE A 402 -5.31 5.02 -11.29
N LEU A 403 -6.12 4.11 -10.75
CA LEU A 403 -7.57 4.05 -10.96
C LEU A 403 -8.26 4.34 -9.62
N GLY A 404 -9.33 5.10 -9.63
CA GLY A 404 -10.03 5.50 -8.42
C GLY A 404 -11.42 6.04 -8.70
N GLY A 405 -11.88 6.95 -7.87
CA GLY A 405 -13.21 7.51 -7.98
C GLY A 405 -13.27 8.97 -7.54
N SER A 406 -14.49 9.44 -7.47
CA SER A 406 -14.85 10.74 -6.91
C SER A 406 -16.29 10.66 -6.43
N SER A 407 -16.61 11.34 -5.33
CA SER A 407 -17.98 11.52 -4.82
C SER A 407 -18.90 12.22 -5.84
N LEU A 408 -18.33 12.88 -6.86
CA LEU A 408 -19.06 13.54 -7.94
C LEU A 408 -19.51 12.59 -9.06
N LEU A 409 -19.08 11.34 -9.03
CA LEU A 409 -19.41 10.34 -10.05
C LEU A 409 -20.40 9.28 -9.49
N PRO A 410 -21.31 8.76 -10.31
CA PRO A 410 -22.10 7.60 -9.91
C PRO A 410 -21.20 6.38 -9.70
N ALA A 411 -21.45 5.61 -8.64
CA ALA A 411 -20.78 4.35 -8.36
C ALA A 411 -21.61 3.18 -8.95
N TYR A 412 -20.93 2.30 -9.66
CA TYR A 412 -21.50 1.06 -10.19
C TYR A 412 -20.82 -0.13 -9.49
N ALA A 413 -21.61 -1.09 -9.07
CA ALA A 413 -21.11 -2.25 -8.33
C ALA A 413 -20.04 -3.03 -9.11
N GLY A 414 -18.85 -3.20 -8.50
CA GLY A 414 -17.70 -3.89 -9.08
C GLY A 414 -16.87 -3.06 -10.07
N GLU A 415 -17.23 -1.79 -10.30
CA GLU A 415 -16.52 -0.87 -11.19
C GLU A 415 -15.67 0.11 -10.38
N ILE A 416 -14.43 0.36 -10.82
CA ILE A 416 -13.65 1.51 -10.38
C ILE A 416 -14.04 2.68 -11.28
N GLN A 417 -14.50 3.79 -10.71
CA GLN A 417 -15.27 4.83 -11.38
C GLN A 417 -14.53 5.54 -12.53
N ALA A 418 -13.21 5.77 -12.41
CA ALA A 418 -12.43 6.51 -13.40
C ALA A 418 -10.91 6.31 -13.23
N PRO A 419 -10.08 6.68 -14.22
CA PRO A 419 -8.68 6.98 -13.99
C PRO A 419 -8.53 8.12 -12.98
N ALA A 420 -7.46 8.10 -12.20
CA ALA A 420 -7.14 9.18 -11.26
C ALA A 420 -6.89 10.50 -12.03
N LEU A 421 -7.22 11.62 -11.41
CA LEU A 421 -6.88 12.94 -11.99
C LEU A 421 -5.36 13.07 -12.16
N GLY A 422 -4.93 13.64 -13.27
CA GLY A 422 -3.51 13.76 -13.64
C GLY A 422 -2.85 12.44 -14.02
N CYS A 423 -3.62 11.38 -14.27
CA CYS A 423 -3.12 10.07 -14.69
C CYS A 423 -3.76 9.66 -16.02
N ASP A 424 -2.97 9.60 -17.08
CA ASP A 424 -3.38 9.14 -18.41
C ASP A 424 -3.30 7.62 -18.50
N ALA A 425 -4.20 6.94 -17.77
CA ALA A 425 -4.28 5.49 -17.68
C ALA A 425 -5.24 4.93 -18.75
N VAL A 426 -4.74 3.99 -19.56
CA VAL A 426 -5.51 3.32 -20.62
C VAL A 426 -5.19 1.82 -20.66
N ALA A 427 -6.02 1.05 -21.38
CA ALA A 427 -5.74 -0.34 -21.71
C ALA A 427 -5.11 -0.42 -23.09
N PHE A 428 -3.99 -1.13 -23.25
CA PHE A 428 -3.38 -1.45 -24.54
C PHE A 428 -3.68 -2.89 -24.94
N ASP A 429 -3.99 -3.09 -26.21
CA ASP A 429 -4.03 -4.42 -26.82
C ASP A 429 -2.61 -4.99 -27.06
N GLU A 430 -2.52 -6.16 -27.68
CA GLU A 430 -1.24 -6.80 -28.01
C GLU A 430 -0.41 -6.03 -29.05
N ALA A 431 -1.05 -5.17 -29.86
CA ALA A 431 -0.38 -4.32 -30.83
C ALA A 431 0.03 -2.96 -30.22
N GLY A 432 -0.21 -2.73 -28.91
CA GLY A 432 0.09 -1.47 -28.24
C GLY A 432 -0.87 -0.34 -28.58
N GLN A 433 -2.11 -0.67 -29.01
CA GLN A 433 -3.13 0.33 -29.33
C GLN A 433 -4.13 0.44 -28.17
N PRO A 434 -4.61 1.67 -27.86
CA PRO A 434 -5.64 1.87 -26.85
C PRO A 434 -6.94 1.17 -27.24
N VAL A 435 -7.53 0.44 -26.27
CA VAL A 435 -8.81 -0.26 -26.44
C VAL A 435 -9.81 0.10 -25.32
N VAL A 436 -11.10 0.10 -25.68
CA VAL A 436 -12.23 0.27 -24.77
C VAL A 436 -13.21 -0.87 -24.99
N GLY A 437 -13.78 -1.40 -23.90
CA GLY A 437 -14.66 -2.57 -23.95
C GLY A 437 -13.92 -3.91 -23.96
N GLU A 438 -12.63 -3.90 -24.26
CA GLU A 438 -11.76 -5.07 -24.33
C GLU A 438 -10.75 -5.10 -23.19
N VAL A 439 -10.21 -6.29 -22.90
CA VAL A 439 -9.17 -6.49 -21.89
C VAL A 439 -7.81 -6.18 -22.47
N GLY A 440 -7.09 -5.26 -21.84
CA GLY A 440 -5.74 -4.88 -22.24
C GLY A 440 -4.75 -4.81 -21.08
N GLU A 441 -3.53 -4.46 -21.37
CA GLU A 441 -2.48 -4.12 -20.41
C GLU A 441 -2.71 -2.71 -19.87
N LEU A 442 -2.71 -2.52 -18.56
CA LEU A 442 -2.80 -1.19 -17.96
C LEU A 442 -1.49 -0.44 -18.19
N VAL A 443 -1.59 0.67 -18.91
CA VAL A 443 -0.46 1.57 -19.16
C VAL A 443 -0.77 2.99 -18.74
N ILE A 444 0.28 3.77 -18.43
CA ILE A 444 0.21 5.21 -18.15
C ILE A 444 1.07 5.90 -19.20
N ARG A 445 0.44 6.75 -20.01
CA ARG A 445 1.09 7.36 -21.18
C ARG A 445 1.83 8.65 -20.85
N GLN A 446 1.59 9.26 -19.70
CA GLN A 446 2.18 10.52 -19.27
C GLN A 446 2.74 10.42 -17.85
N PRO A 447 3.78 11.21 -17.50
CA PRO A 447 4.37 11.19 -16.17
C PRO A 447 3.40 11.71 -15.11
N MET A 448 3.46 11.11 -13.92
CA MET A 448 2.81 11.58 -12.69
C MET A 448 3.88 12.12 -11.73
N PRO A 449 3.59 13.18 -10.94
CA PRO A 449 4.57 13.74 -10.00
C PRO A 449 5.09 12.75 -8.97
N SER A 450 4.25 11.79 -8.55
CA SER A 450 4.61 10.77 -7.57
C SER A 450 5.28 9.51 -8.15
N MET A 451 5.53 9.45 -9.45
CA MET A 451 6.37 8.39 -10.02
C MET A 451 7.75 8.40 -9.37
N PRO A 452 8.43 7.23 -9.29
CA PRO A 452 9.73 7.15 -8.66
C PRO A 452 10.75 8.11 -9.28
N LEU A 453 11.52 8.79 -8.45
CA LEU A 453 12.68 9.54 -8.93
C LEU A 453 13.70 8.60 -9.59
N PHE A 454 13.90 7.43 -8.97
CA PHE A 454 14.76 6.34 -9.45
C PHE A 454 14.53 5.10 -8.57
N LEU A 455 15.09 3.96 -8.95
CA LEU A 455 15.27 2.82 -8.05
C LEU A 455 16.62 2.97 -7.36
N TRP A 456 16.66 2.82 -6.04
CA TRP A 456 17.91 3.04 -5.27
C TRP A 456 19.03 2.14 -5.77
N GLY A 457 20.21 2.72 -6.02
CA GLY A 457 21.37 2.02 -6.58
C GLY A 457 21.27 1.70 -8.08
N ASP A 458 20.25 2.20 -8.78
CA ASP A 458 20.07 1.99 -10.22
C ASP A 458 20.84 3.04 -11.05
N VAL A 459 21.99 2.63 -11.59
CA VAL A 459 22.83 3.50 -12.40
C VAL A 459 22.21 3.66 -13.80
N GLY A 460 21.95 4.92 -14.17
CA GLY A 460 21.48 5.27 -15.51
C GLY A 460 20.04 4.87 -15.83
N PHE A 461 19.24 4.53 -14.82
CA PHE A 461 17.83 4.06 -14.93
C PHE A 461 17.68 2.71 -15.66
N ALA A 462 18.68 1.84 -15.64
CA ALA A 462 18.63 0.58 -16.36
C ALA A 462 17.53 -0.34 -15.81
N ARG A 463 17.54 -0.62 -14.49
CA ARG A 463 16.51 -1.44 -13.83
C ARG A 463 15.12 -0.81 -13.89
N TYR A 464 15.05 0.50 -13.81
CA TYR A 464 13.80 1.25 -13.90
C TYR A 464 13.18 1.09 -15.30
N THR A 465 14.01 1.28 -16.35
CA THR A 465 13.60 1.11 -17.75
C THR A 465 13.15 -0.34 -18.02
N ASP A 466 13.96 -1.32 -17.62
CA ASP A 466 13.62 -2.74 -17.77
C ASP A 466 12.34 -3.15 -17.04
N SER A 467 12.03 -2.50 -15.91
CA SER A 467 10.85 -2.87 -15.12
C SER A 467 9.54 -2.35 -15.70
N TYR A 468 9.55 -1.17 -16.35
CA TYR A 468 8.31 -0.48 -16.70
C TYR A 468 8.21 0.04 -18.12
N PHE A 469 9.32 0.08 -18.89
CA PHE A 469 9.38 0.68 -20.22
C PHE A 469 9.97 -0.25 -21.31
N ASP A 470 10.28 -1.50 -20.96
CA ASP A 470 10.87 -2.47 -21.88
C ASP A 470 9.93 -2.85 -23.04
N VAL A 471 8.63 -3.00 -22.74
CA VAL A 471 7.61 -3.39 -23.73
C VAL A 471 7.12 -2.20 -24.54
N TYR A 472 6.92 -1.05 -23.89
CA TYR A 472 6.42 0.17 -24.53
C TYR A 472 7.38 1.34 -24.23
N PRO A 473 8.37 1.60 -25.08
CA PRO A 473 9.34 2.67 -24.83
C PRO A 473 8.67 4.03 -24.58
N GLY A 474 8.98 4.65 -23.43
CA GLY A 474 8.42 5.93 -23.03
C GLY A 474 6.98 5.87 -22.46
N ILE A 475 6.38 4.70 -22.37
CA ILE A 475 5.04 4.48 -21.80
C ILE A 475 5.17 3.50 -20.63
N TRP A 476 4.66 3.88 -19.45
CA TRP A 476 4.71 3.07 -18.25
C TRP A 476 3.77 1.87 -18.36
N ARG A 477 4.32 0.67 -18.32
CA ARG A 477 3.56 -0.58 -18.16
C ARG A 477 3.39 -0.90 -16.69
N HIS A 478 2.14 -0.94 -16.21
CA HIS A 478 1.88 -1.18 -14.78
C HIS A 478 1.95 -2.66 -14.39
N GLY A 479 1.63 -3.54 -15.33
CA GLY A 479 1.65 -4.98 -15.09
C GLY A 479 0.33 -5.51 -14.54
N ASP A 480 -0.78 -4.82 -14.80
CA ASP A 480 -2.15 -5.26 -14.50
C ASP A 480 -2.97 -5.40 -15.78
N ARG A 481 -3.86 -6.39 -15.82
CA ARG A 481 -4.88 -6.52 -16.85
C ARG A 481 -6.10 -5.70 -16.46
N VAL A 482 -6.57 -4.86 -17.38
CA VAL A 482 -7.69 -3.95 -17.13
C VAL A 482 -8.64 -3.93 -18.33
N ARG A 483 -9.92 -3.66 -18.06
CA ARG A 483 -10.91 -3.34 -19.08
C ARG A 483 -11.58 -2.02 -18.72
N PHE A 484 -11.49 -1.04 -19.57
CA PHE A 484 -12.27 0.20 -19.50
C PHE A 484 -13.59 0.03 -20.24
N ASN A 485 -14.64 0.63 -19.73
CA ASN A 485 -15.92 0.72 -20.42
C ASN A 485 -16.09 2.11 -21.06
N GLU A 486 -17.14 2.27 -21.89
CA GLU A 486 -17.44 3.53 -22.60
C GLU A 486 -17.71 4.72 -21.67
N ARG A 487 -18.07 4.46 -20.39
CA ARG A 487 -18.26 5.50 -19.38
C ARG A 487 -16.93 5.97 -18.74
N GLY A 488 -15.81 5.33 -19.07
CA GLY A 488 -14.51 5.57 -18.45
C GLY A 488 -14.28 4.82 -17.12
N GLY A 489 -15.25 4.03 -16.67
CA GLY A 489 -15.07 3.13 -15.54
C GLY A 489 -14.22 1.91 -15.92
N SER A 490 -13.63 1.25 -14.93
CA SER A 490 -12.67 0.19 -15.17
C SER A 490 -12.85 -1.02 -14.27
N TYR A 491 -12.37 -2.16 -14.75
CA TYR A 491 -12.33 -3.44 -14.03
C TYR A 491 -10.91 -3.97 -14.07
N VAL A 492 -10.27 -4.08 -12.92
CA VAL A 492 -8.95 -4.73 -12.79
C VAL A 492 -9.16 -6.23 -12.69
N LEU A 493 -8.49 -6.97 -13.58
CA LEU A 493 -8.71 -8.42 -13.79
C LEU A 493 -7.55 -9.27 -13.23
N GLY A 494 -6.59 -8.64 -12.59
CA GLY A 494 -5.43 -9.27 -11.98
C GLY A 494 -4.11 -8.82 -12.61
N ARG A 495 -3.02 -9.41 -12.14
CA ARG A 495 -1.67 -9.14 -12.63
C ARG A 495 -1.45 -9.70 -14.03
N SER A 496 -0.74 -8.96 -14.89
CA SER A 496 -0.39 -9.43 -16.24
C SER A 496 0.55 -10.65 -16.21
N ASP A 497 1.46 -10.68 -15.22
CA ASP A 497 2.39 -11.79 -15.00
C ASP A 497 1.72 -13.03 -14.34
N ALA A 498 0.56 -12.86 -13.69
CA ALA A 498 -0.29 -13.91 -13.16
C ALA A 498 -1.45 -14.28 -14.11
N THR A 499 -1.55 -13.64 -15.27
CA THR A 499 -2.59 -13.95 -16.25
C THR A 499 -2.45 -15.39 -16.73
N LEU A 500 -3.56 -16.14 -16.67
CA LEU A 500 -3.61 -17.51 -17.15
C LEU A 500 -3.62 -17.48 -18.69
N ASN A 501 -2.70 -18.20 -19.31
CA ASN A 501 -2.70 -18.38 -20.76
C ASN A 501 -3.04 -19.84 -21.06
N ARG A 502 -4.22 -20.08 -21.62
CA ARG A 502 -4.68 -21.43 -21.95
C ARG A 502 -5.02 -21.51 -23.42
N PHE A 503 -4.21 -22.23 -24.20
CA PHE A 503 -4.37 -22.36 -25.66
C PHE A 503 -4.49 -21.01 -26.38
N GLY A 504 -3.65 -20.04 -26.00
CA GLY A 504 -3.66 -18.69 -26.57
C GLY A 504 -4.79 -17.77 -26.06
N VAL A 505 -5.68 -18.26 -25.21
CA VAL A 505 -6.69 -17.43 -24.56
C VAL A 505 -6.18 -16.95 -23.20
N ARG A 506 -6.13 -15.64 -23.03
CA ARG A 506 -5.77 -15.00 -21.77
C ARG A 506 -6.98 -14.90 -20.86
N ILE A 507 -6.86 -15.44 -19.64
CA ILE A 507 -7.91 -15.49 -18.63
C ILE A 507 -7.39 -14.76 -17.38
N GLY A 508 -8.15 -13.79 -16.90
CA GLY A 508 -7.85 -13.12 -15.64
C GLY A 508 -8.15 -14.00 -14.44
N SER A 509 -7.17 -14.21 -13.55
CA SER A 509 -7.38 -15.00 -12.33
C SER A 509 -8.54 -14.46 -11.48
N ALA A 510 -8.72 -13.13 -11.45
CA ALA A 510 -9.84 -12.48 -10.77
C ALA A 510 -11.23 -12.88 -11.29
N GLU A 511 -11.34 -13.30 -12.56
CA GLU A 511 -12.60 -13.77 -13.12
C GLU A 511 -13.04 -15.10 -12.48
N ILE A 512 -12.08 -15.97 -12.21
CA ILE A 512 -12.30 -17.24 -11.53
C ILE A 512 -12.58 -17.01 -10.05
N TYR A 513 -11.80 -16.14 -9.38
CA TYR A 513 -11.99 -15.85 -7.96
C TYR A 513 -13.38 -15.29 -7.66
N ARG A 514 -13.92 -14.40 -8.50
CA ARG A 514 -15.29 -13.90 -8.34
C ARG A 514 -16.36 -15.01 -8.34
N THR A 515 -16.17 -16.05 -9.13
CA THR A 515 -17.07 -17.21 -9.10
C THR A 515 -16.83 -18.04 -7.82
N MET A 516 -15.57 -18.20 -7.39
CA MET A 516 -15.26 -18.95 -6.16
C MET A 516 -15.81 -18.28 -4.90
N GLU A 517 -15.78 -16.95 -4.83
CA GLU A 517 -16.32 -16.17 -3.70
C GLU A 517 -17.84 -16.30 -3.49
N THR A 518 -18.55 -16.89 -4.44
CA THR A 518 -19.99 -17.16 -4.33
C THR A 518 -20.34 -18.52 -3.69
N PHE A 519 -19.33 -19.30 -3.32
CA PHE A 519 -19.50 -20.58 -2.64
C PHE A 519 -19.23 -20.40 -1.14
N ASP A 520 -20.24 -20.59 -0.31
CA ASP A 520 -20.11 -20.47 1.16
C ASP A 520 -19.18 -21.53 1.77
N GLU A 521 -18.98 -22.64 1.07
CA GLU A 521 -18.09 -23.74 1.48
C GLU A 521 -16.60 -23.41 1.28
N ILE A 522 -16.26 -22.38 0.48
CA ILE A 522 -14.89 -22.04 0.12
C ILE A 522 -14.45 -20.80 0.89
N ALA A 523 -13.37 -20.94 1.67
CA ALA A 523 -12.75 -19.85 2.40
C ALA A 523 -11.85 -18.98 1.50
N ASP A 524 -11.06 -19.63 0.63
CA ASP A 524 -10.16 -18.95 -0.32
C ASP A 524 -9.79 -19.88 -1.48
N SER A 525 -9.24 -19.29 -2.55
CA SER A 525 -8.81 -20.07 -3.73
C SER A 525 -7.60 -19.43 -4.41
N LEU A 526 -6.82 -20.24 -5.13
CA LEU A 526 -5.70 -19.79 -5.96
C LEU A 526 -5.68 -20.58 -7.26
N ILE A 527 -5.55 -19.90 -8.38
CA ILE A 527 -5.43 -20.55 -9.70
C ILE A 527 -4.16 -20.10 -10.39
N VAL A 528 -3.53 -21.03 -11.07
CA VAL A 528 -2.37 -20.79 -11.95
C VAL A 528 -2.53 -21.58 -13.24
N CYS A 529 -1.79 -21.21 -14.27
CA CYS A 529 -1.71 -21.97 -15.51
C CYS A 529 -0.24 -22.09 -15.92
N ILE A 530 0.19 -23.30 -16.22
CA ILE A 530 1.53 -23.60 -16.75
C ILE A 530 1.41 -24.27 -18.11
N GLU A 531 2.37 -24.00 -18.98
CA GLU A 531 2.56 -24.72 -20.23
C GLU A 531 3.48 -25.91 -19.95
N GLU A 532 3.08 -27.08 -20.38
CA GLU A 532 3.81 -28.33 -20.22
C GLU A 532 4.79 -28.56 -21.38
N LYS A 533 5.78 -29.38 -21.18
CA LYS A 533 6.87 -29.65 -22.16
C LYS A 533 6.37 -30.24 -23.48
N ASP A 534 5.22 -30.89 -23.44
CA ASP A 534 4.56 -31.49 -24.61
C ASP A 534 3.66 -30.51 -25.38
N GLY A 535 3.60 -29.23 -24.93
CA GLY A 535 2.73 -28.20 -25.48
C GLY A 535 1.32 -28.22 -24.91
N GLY A 536 1.05 -29.06 -23.92
CA GLY A 536 -0.18 -29.06 -23.13
C GLY A 536 -0.23 -27.89 -22.14
N TYR A 537 -1.39 -27.73 -21.51
CA TYR A 537 -1.58 -26.74 -20.44
C TYR A 537 -2.15 -27.46 -19.22
N TYR A 538 -1.63 -27.09 -18.05
CA TYR A 538 -2.18 -27.51 -16.76
C TYR A 538 -2.61 -26.32 -15.96
N MET A 539 -3.89 -26.24 -15.65
CA MET A 539 -4.53 -25.12 -14.92
C MET A 539 -5.23 -25.65 -13.67
N PRO A 540 -4.49 -25.88 -12.57
CA PRO A 540 -5.09 -26.30 -11.30
C PRO A 540 -5.73 -25.12 -10.59
N LEU A 541 -6.91 -25.37 -9.99
CA LEU A 541 -7.55 -24.50 -9.01
C LEU A 541 -7.36 -25.11 -7.61
N PHE A 542 -6.63 -24.42 -6.77
CA PHE A 542 -6.46 -24.77 -5.36
C PHE A 542 -7.54 -24.09 -4.55
N VAL A 543 -8.20 -24.83 -3.67
CA VAL A 543 -9.28 -24.32 -2.83
C VAL A 543 -9.03 -24.63 -1.36
N GLN A 544 -9.18 -23.63 -0.52
CA GLN A 544 -9.21 -23.75 0.92
C GLN A 544 -10.66 -23.81 1.36
N MET A 545 -11.02 -24.87 2.08
CA MET A 545 -12.41 -25.05 2.54
C MET A 545 -12.68 -24.18 3.79
N ALA A 546 -13.86 -23.56 3.81
CA ALA A 546 -14.35 -22.86 5.02
C ALA A 546 -14.84 -23.87 6.06
N ASN A 547 -15.53 -24.91 5.60
CA ASN A 547 -16.04 -25.99 6.42
C ASN A 547 -16.10 -27.29 5.60
N GLY A 548 -15.89 -28.43 6.27
CA GLY A 548 -15.98 -29.75 5.61
C GLY A 548 -14.77 -30.06 4.74
N SER A 549 -15.00 -30.80 3.65
CA SER A 549 -13.98 -31.21 2.67
C SER A 549 -14.50 -31.07 1.23
N LEU A 550 -13.59 -30.98 0.29
CA LEU A 550 -13.85 -30.80 -1.13
C LEU A 550 -14.45 -32.08 -1.73
N SER A 551 -15.78 -32.12 -1.84
CA SER A 551 -16.51 -33.26 -2.44
C SER A 551 -16.51 -33.22 -3.97
N ASP A 552 -16.68 -34.37 -4.61
CA ASP A 552 -16.83 -34.46 -6.07
C ASP A 552 -18.05 -33.70 -6.58
N ALA A 553 -19.11 -33.60 -5.77
CA ALA A 553 -20.29 -32.81 -6.08
C ALA A 553 -19.96 -31.31 -6.13
N LEU A 554 -19.17 -30.79 -5.18
CA LEU A 554 -18.73 -29.40 -5.17
C LEU A 554 -17.77 -29.11 -6.34
N LYS A 555 -16.82 -30.00 -6.64
CA LYS A 555 -15.96 -29.87 -7.84
C LYS A 555 -16.77 -29.77 -9.13
N ALA A 556 -17.79 -30.63 -9.29
CA ALA A 556 -18.66 -30.61 -10.44
C ALA A 556 -19.48 -29.29 -10.54
N GLU A 557 -19.95 -28.80 -9.42
CA GLU A 557 -20.69 -27.52 -9.37
C GLU A 557 -19.80 -26.33 -9.69
N ILE A 558 -18.57 -26.27 -9.16
CA ILE A 558 -17.55 -25.26 -9.51
C ILE A 558 -17.30 -25.26 -11.02
N ALA A 559 -17.00 -26.44 -11.59
CA ALA A 559 -16.75 -26.59 -13.02
C ALA A 559 -17.97 -26.17 -13.86
N ARG A 560 -19.17 -26.53 -13.43
CA ARG A 560 -20.43 -26.13 -14.08
C ARG A 560 -20.60 -24.62 -14.09
N ARG A 561 -20.43 -23.95 -12.95
CA ARG A 561 -20.59 -22.50 -12.82
C ARG A 561 -19.54 -21.74 -13.61
N LEU A 562 -18.27 -22.11 -13.51
CA LEU A 562 -17.20 -21.50 -14.31
C LEU A 562 -17.49 -21.62 -15.81
N ARG A 563 -18.01 -22.78 -16.27
CA ARG A 563 -18.41 -22.99 -17.66
C ARG A 563 -19.57 -22.11 -18.10
N SER A 564 -20.61 -21.99 -17.27
CA SER A 564 -21.82 -21.25 -17.60
C SER A 564 -21.71 -19.75 -17.43
N GLU A 565 -21.02 -19.29 -16.37
CA GLU A 565 -20.87 -17.87 -16.03
C GLU A 565 -19.71 -17.20 -16.78
N ARG A 566 -18.72 -17.97 -17.22
CA ARG A 566 -17.53 -17.48 -17.92
C ARG A 566 -17.38 -18.14 -19.29
N SER A 567 -16.63 -19.23 -19.38
CA SER A 567 -16.53 -20.03 -20.60
C SER A 567 -15.95 -21.42 -20.29
N PRO A 568 -16.04 -22.39 -21.23
CA PRO A 568 -15.36 -23.68 -21.06
C PRO A 568 -13.86 -23.62 -20.79
N ARG A 569 -13.20 -22.54 -21.20
CA ARG A 569 -11.75 -22.33 -21.00
C ARG A 569 -11.38 -21.92 -19.57
N HIS A 570 -12.33 -21.42 -18.79
CA HIS A 570 -12.17 -21.10 -17.38
C HIS A 570 -12.25 -22.30 -16.45
N VAL A 571 -12.69 -23.45 -16.97
CA VAL A 571 -12.81 -24.68 -16.17
C VAL A 571 -11.40 -25.21 -15.90
N PRO A 572 -10.97 -25.35 -14.61
CA PRO A 572 -9.66 -25.89 -14.29
C PRO A 572 -9.53 -27.35 -14.72
N ASP A 573 -8.31 -27.81 -14.97
CA ASP A 573 -8.01 -29.22 -15.26
C ASP A 573 -8.13 -30.08 -14.01
N GLU A 574 -7.82 -29.48 -12.86
CA GLU A 574 -7.93 -30.12 -11.56
C GLU A 574 -8.37 -29.13 -10.50
N ILE A 575 -9.19 -29.57 -9.53
CA ILE A 575 -9.55 -28.80 -8.33
C ILE A 575 -8.99 -29.55 -7.13
N VAL A 576 -8.07 -28.91 -6.41
CA VAL A 576 -7.28 -29.49 -5.33
C VAL A 576 -7.61 -28.77 -4.01
N GLU A 577 -7.97 -29.56 -2.98
CA GLU A 577 -8.11 -29.03 -1.63
C GLU A 577 -6.72 -28.75 -1.03
N VAL A 578 -6.57 -27.58 -0.41
CA VAL A 578 -5.34 -27.17 0.26
C VAL A 578 -5.63 -26.72 1.70
N PRO A 579 -4.68 -26.90 2.62
CA PRO A 579 -4.85 -26.41 4.00
C PRO A 579 -5.03 -24.89 4.05
N GLU A 580 -4.22 -24.16 3.29
CA GLU A 580 -4.25 -22.70 3.21
C GLU A 580 -3.73 -22.21 1.86
N ILE A 581 -4.24 -21.07 1.40
CA ILE A 581 -3.72 -20.36 0.24
C ILE A 581 -2.55 -19.46 0.67
N PRO A 582 -1.36 -19.54 0.02
CA PRO A 582 -0.23 -18.70 0.39
C PRO A 582 -0.51 -17.24 0.03
N THR A 583 -0.31 -16.36 1.01
CA THR A 583 -0.48 -14.91 0.84
C THR A 583 0.72 -14.16 1.37
N THR A 584 1.00 -13.01 0.77
CA THR A 584 1.96 -12.06 1.32
C THR A 584 1.49 -11.56 2.68
N LEU A 585 2.38 -10.94 3.45
CA LEU A 585 2.02 -10.29 4.73
C LEU A 585 0.89 -9.27 4.58
N THR A 586 0.77 -8.66 3.40
CA THR A 586 -0.32 -7.73 3.05
C THR A 586 -1.59 -8.40 2.54
N GLY A 587 -1.66 -9.74 2.54
CA GLY A 587 -2.83 -10.52 2.13
C GLY A 587 -3.00 -10.71 0.62
N LYS A 588 -1.99 -10.40 -0.21
CA LYS A 588 -2.04 -10.69 -1.66
C LYS A 588 -1.72 -12.15 -1.93
N LYS A 589 -2.51 -12.81 -2.78
CA LYS A 589 -2.28 -14.19 -3.23
C LYS A 589 -0.94 -14.33 -3.95
N MET A 590 -0.25 -15.44 -3.72
CA MET A 590 1.09 -15.69 -4.25
C MET A 590 1.04 -16.56 -5.52
N GLU A 591 0.28 -16.16 -6.53
CA GLU A 591 0.08 -16.88 -7.79
C GLU A 591 1.39 -17.13 -8.54
N VAL A 592 2.21 -16.10 -8.71
CA VAL A 592 3.48 -16.18 -9.45
C VAL A 592 4.47 -17.12 -8.76
N PRO A 593 4.73 -17.03 -7.45
CA PRO A 593 5.54 -18.03 -6.75
C PRO A 593 5.03 -19.45 -6.91
N VAL A 594 3.73 -19.70 -6.73
CA VAL A 594 3.14 -21.04 -6.90
C VAL A 594 3.34 -21.55 -8.34
N ARG A 595 3.07 -20.73 -9.34
CA ARG A 595 3.30 -21.07 -10.75
C ARG A 595 4.76 -21.46 -11.01
N ARG A 596 5.72 -20.70 -10.49
CA ARG A 596 7.16 -20.96 -10.64
C ARG A 596 7.60 -22.26 -9.94
N MET A 597 7.02 -22.57 -8.77
CA MET A 597 7.24 -23.87 -8.11
C MET A 597 6.73 -25.02 -8.95
N LEU A 598 5.54 -24.91 -9.56
CA LEU A 598 4.99 -25.93 -10.44
C LEU A 598 5.81 -26.11 -11.73
N LEU A 599 6.56 -25.11 -12.17
CA LEU A 599 7.51 -25.18 -13.26
C LEU A 599 8.88 -25.79 -12.85
N GLY A 600 9.05 -26.17 -11.58
CA GLY A 600 10.26 -26.83 -11.06
C GLY A 600 11.33 -25.87 -10.54
N GLU A 601 11.04 -24.60 -10.35
CA GLU A 601 11.99 -23.68 -9.75
C GLU A 601 12.13 -23.93 -8.23
N ASN A 602 13.34 -23.65 -7.71
CA ASN A 602 13.62 -23.84 -6.28
C ASN A 602 12.71 -22.95 -5.41
N PRO A 603 11.87 -23.52 -4.51
CA PRO A 603 10.95 -22.77 -3.66
C PRO A 603 11.61 -21.63 -2.86
N GLU A 604 12.82 -21.84 -2.33
CA GLU A 604 13.56 -20.83 -1.56
C GLU A 604 13.98 -19.60 -2.39
N LYS A 605 14.07 -19.77 -3.72
CA LYS A 605 14.41 -18.67 -4.65
C LYS A 605 13.19 -17.93 -5.18
N VAL A 606 12.01 -18.54 -5.14
CA VAL A 606 10.80 -17.95 -5.71
C VAL A 606 9.92 -17.25 -4.67
N ALA A 607 10.03 -17.64 -3.39
CA ALA A 607 9.28 -17.02 -2.31
C ALA A 607 10.08 -17.00 -1.00
N SER A 608 10.04 -15.89 -0.29
CA SER A 608 10.57 -15.80 1.08
C SER A 608 9.49 -16.20 2.08
N LYS A 609 9.79 -17.17 2.93
CA LYS A 609 8.91 -17.57 4.03
C LYS A 609 8.64 -16.40 4.99
N ASP A 610 9.64 -15.55 5.20
CA ASP A 610 9.56 -14.38 6.10
C ASP A 610 8.70 -13.24 5.53
N ALA A 611 8.45 -13.25 4.21
CA ALA A 611 7.54 -12.30 3.54
C ALA A 611 6.13 -12.88 3.35
N THR A 612 5.89 -14.11 3.84
CA THR A 612 4.63 -14.84 3.69
C THR A 612 3.87 -14.88 5.01
N ARG A 613 2.59 -14.57 4.98
CA ARG A 613 1.72 -14.56 6.16
C ARG A 613 1.55 -15.95 6.77
N ASN A 614 1.52 -16.97 5.94
CA ASN A 614 1.32 -18.37 6.28
C ASN A 614 2.40 -19.27 5.62
N PRO A 615 3.65 -19.26 6.14
CA PRO A 615 4.79 -19.94 5.52
C PRO A 615 4.58 -21.45 5.29
N ALA A 616 3.81 -22.11 6.17
CA ALA A 616 3.48 -23.53 6.02
C ALA A 616 2.72 -23.84 4.72
N ALA A 617 1.95 -22.88 4.20
CA ALA A 617 1.30 -23.03 2.90
C ALA A 617 2.33 -23.16 1.77
N LEU A 618 3.42 -22.39 1.79
CA LEU A 618 4.48 -22.52 0.79
C LEU A 618 5.14 -23.91 0.81
N ASP A 619 5.35 -24.49 2.00
CA ASP A 619 5.91 -25.84 2.15
C ASP A 619 4.99 -26.90 1.53
N TRP A 620 3.68 -26.73 1.72
CA TRP A 620 2.68 -27.59 1.10
C TRP A 620 2.75 -27.51 -0.43
N PHE A 621 2.77 -26.29 -1.00
CA PHE A 621 2.86 -26.08 -2.44
C PHE A 621 4.19 -26.57 -3.03
N ALA A 622 5.30 -26.43 -2.32
CA ALA A 622 6.58 -26.97 -2.72
C ALA A 622 6.55 -28.50 -2.79
N THR A 623 5.93 -29.16 -1.80
CA THR A 623 5.77 -30.62 -1.77
C THR A 623 4.85 -31.10 -2.91
N PHE A 624 3.73 -30.41 -3.13
CA PHE A 624 2.82 -30.70 -4.24
C PHE A 624 3.50 -30.57 -5.61
N ALA A 625 4.28 -29.51 -5.82
CA ALA A 625 5.03 -29.30 -7.05
C ALA A 625 6.07 -30.42 -7.29
N GLN A 626 6.80 -30.84 -6.24
CA GLN A 626 7.77 -31.89 -6.32
C GLN A 626 7.14 -33.24 -6.67
N SER A 627 6.03 -33.62 -6.01
CA SER A 627 5.32 -34.87 -6.32
C SER A 627 4.83 -34.89 -7.77
N ARG A 628 4.23 -33.76 -8.22
CA ARG A 628 3.77 -33.67 -9.62
C ARG A 628 4.90 -33.79 -10.64
N LEU A 629 6.06 -33.17 -10.39
CA LEU A 629 7.21 -33.24 -11.28
C LEU A 629 7.86 -34.63 -11.29
N ALA A 630 7.67 -35.44 -10.25
CA ALA A 630 8.13 -36.81 -10.20
C ALA A 630 7.21 -37.78 -10.98
N ASP A 631 5.93 -37.41 -11.13
CA ASP A 631 4.91 -38.19 -11.85
C ASP A 631 4.83 -37.82 -13.35
N ALA A 632 5.43 -36.70 -13.77
CA ALA A 632 5.49 -36.17 -15.15
C ALA A 632 6.81 -36.57 -15.84
#